data_1fdbfd52b3c57fb2699089fe4b26432e
#
_entry.id   1fdbfd52b3c57fb2699089fe4b26432e
#
_cell.length_a   1.000
_cell.length_b   1.000
_cell.length_c   1.000
_cell.angle_alpha   90.00
_cell.angle_beta   90.00
_cell.angle_gamma   90.00
#
_symmetry.space_group_name_H-M   'P 1'
#
loop_
_entity.id
_entity.type
_entity.pdbx_description
1 polymer ?
#
loop_
_entity_poly.entity_id
_entity_poly.type
_entity_poly.pdbx_seq_one_letter_code
_entity_poly.pdbx_strand_id
1 'polypeptide(L)'
;MRKTLLVVILVATTACGAYHFPGPGNGTGTVSGQVISFGCGGPVQPADRPCLAKPTSDCPAEPSNGQCGKLPIPGLALVFTDGDTSFIAKTDSGGAYSIELPVGAWKVSTANLGRIISGPLTVGVTAGASIVANYVVDTGIRAAA
;
A
#
# COMPACT_ATOMS: atom_id res chain seq x y z
N MET A 1 56.65 -62.21 2.88
CA MET A 1 55.94 -61.20 3.72
C MET A 1 55.67 -60.00 2.86
N ARG A 2 54.45 -59.88 2.34
CA ARG A 2 54.01 -58.73 1.49
C ARG A 2 53.32 -57.74 2.38
N LYS A 3 53.93 -56.60 2.57
CA LYS A 3 53.32 -55.46 3.28
C LYS A 3 52.39 -54.72 2.30
N THR A 4 51.13 -54.91 2.44
CA THR A 4 50.07 -54.14 1.74
C THR A 4 49.92 -52.77 2.34
N LEU A 5 50.38 -51.75 1.63
CA LEU A 5 50.23 -50.36 2.03
C LEU A 5 48.84 -49.89 1.60
N LEU A 6 47.96 -49.71 2.55
CA LEU A 6 46.61 -49.24 2.35
C LEU A 6 46.65 -47.71 2.30
N VAL A 7 46.63 -47.16 1.09
CA VAL A 7 46.54 -45.70 0.89
C VAL A 7 45.05 -45.31 0.99
N VAL A 8 44.67 -44.72 2.08
CA VAL A 8 43.35 -44.10 2.27
C VAL A 8 43.41 -42.74 1.60
N ILE A 9 42.80 -42.62 0.43
CA ILE A 9 42.61 -41.33 -0.23
C ILE A 9 41.39 -40.66 0.40
N LEU A 10 41.65 -39.67 1.23
CA LEU A 10 40.63 -38.79 1.79
C LEU A 10 40.22 -37.80 0.69
N VAL A 11 39.13 -38.06 -0.01
CA VAL A 11 38.54 -37.12 -0.95
C VAL A 11 37.76 -36.08 -0.12
N ALA A 12 38.40 -34.95 0.14
CA ALA A 12 37.72 -33.78 0.66
C ALA A 12 36.86 -33.18 -0.46
N THR A 13 35.59 -33.54 -0.50
CA THR A 13 34.59 -32.86 -1.30
C THR A 13 34.34 -31.48 -0.67
N THR A 14 35.08 -30.49 -1.15
CA THR A 14 34.69 -29.07 -0.92
C THR A 14 33.40 -28.84 -1.69
N ALA A 15 32.27 -29.05 -1.04
CA ALA A 15 31.00 -28.55 -1.50
C ALA A 15 31.06 -27.03 -1.43
N CYS A 16 31.66 -26.39 -2.44
CA CYS A 16 31.33 -24.99 -2.75
C CYS A 16 29.87 -24.99 -3.16
N GLY A 17 28.99 -24.83 -2.16
CA GLY A 17 27.61 -24.48 -2.41
C GLY A 17 27.65 -23.20 -3.21
N ALA A 18 27.31 -23.28 -4.50
CA ALA A 18 26.99 -22.09 -5.26
C ALA A 18 25.89 -21.36 -4.48
N TYR A 19 26.28 -20.30 -3.80
CA TYR A 19 25.30 -19.36 -3.31
C TYR A 19 24.58 -18.83 -4.56
N HIS A 20 23.44 -19.44 -4.86
CA HIS A 20 22.49 -18.87 -5.75
C HIS A 20 22.01 -17.60 -5.03
N PHE A 21 22.58 -16.45 -5.40
CA PHE A 21 21.85 -15.23 -5.22
C PHE A 21 20.51 -15.46 -5.91
N PRO A 22 19.38 -15.35 -5.21
CA PRO A 22 18.11 -15.30 -5.91
C PRO A 22 18.21 -14.09 -6.84
N GLY A 23 18.44 -14.36 -8.11
CA GLY A 23 18.21 -13.38 -9.16
C GLY A 23 16.77 -12.88 -9.01
N PRO A 24 16.34 -11.81 -9.71
CA PRO A 24 14.98 -11.32 -9.65
C PRO A 24 14.06 -12.53 -9.79
N GLY A 25 13.45 -12.93 -8.65
CA GLY A 25 12.77 -14.22 -8.56
C GLY A 25 11.59 -14.21 -9.50
N ASN A 26 11.49 -15.24 -10.35
CA ASN A 26 10.31 -15.51 -11.14
C ASN A 26 9.18 -15.84 -10.17
N GLY A 27 8.35 -14.87 -9.85
CA GLY A 27 7.23 -15.05 -8.96
C GLY A 27 6.52 -13.74 -8.71
N THR A 28 5.37 -13.83 -8.11
CA THR A 28 4.55 -12.68 -7.72
C THR A 28 4.27 -12.74 -6.22
N GLY A 29 3.96 -11.59 -5.64
CA GLY A 29 3.42 -11.46 -4.30
C GLY A 29 2.21 -10.54 -4.32
N THR A 30 1.39 -10.62 -3.30
CA THR A 30 0.19 -9.80 -3.16
C THR A 30 0.45 -8.63 -2.24
N VAL A 31 0.13 -7.43 -2.69
CA VAL A 31 0.11 -6.21 -1.87
C VAL A 31 -1.34 -5.79 -1.68
N SER A 32 -1.75 -5.61 -0.43
CA SER A 32 -3.11 -5.20 -0.08
C SER A 32 -3.09 -4.15 1.03
N GLY A 33 -4.18 -3.43 1.19
CA GLY A 33 -4.28 -2.43 2.25
C GLY A 33 -5.50 -1.55 2.12
N GLN A 34 -5.52 -0.49 2.90
CA GLN A 34 -6.57 0.50 2.90
C GLN A 34 -5.99 1.90 2.65
N VAL A 35 -6.73 2.69 1.90
CA VAL A 35 -6.42 4.10 1.64
C VAL A 35 -7.49 4.97 2.29
N ILE A 36 -7.03 5.89 3.12
CA ILE A 36 -7.89 6.83 3.84
C ILE A 36 -7.44 8.26 3.62
N SER A 37 -8.34 9.19 3.80
CA SER A 37 -8.02 10.60 4.02
C SER A 37 -8.44 11.03 5.43
N PHE A 38 -7.87 12.12 5.89
CA PHE A 38 -8.40 12.81 7.06
C PHE A 38 -9.31 13.95 6.57
N GLY A 39 -10.59 13.84 6.84
CA GLY A 39 -11.55 14.89 6.63
C GLY A 39 -11.94 15.54 7.96
N CYS A 40 -11.76 16.86 8.06
CA CYS A 40 -12.34 17.66 9.10
C CYS A 40 -13.51 18.40 8.46
N GLY A 41 -14.71 17.88 8.62
CA GLY A 41 -15.91 18.51 8.08
C GLY A 41 -17.03 17.50 7.99
N GLY A 42 -18.18 17.86 8.51
CA GLY A 42 -19.42 17.15 8.28
C GLY A 42 -19.76 17.08 6.78
N PRO A 43 -20.77 16.31 6.39
CA PRO A 43 -21.21 16.25 5.01
C PRO A 43 -21.50 17.66 4.52
N VAL A 44 -20.91 18.04 3.38
CA VAL A 44 -21.20 19.31 2.70
C VAL A 44 -22.70 19.32 2.44
N GLN A 45 -23.44 20.12 3.21
CA GLN A 45 -24.85 20.28 2.94
C GLN A 45 -24.99 21.11 1.66
N PRO A 46 -25.83 20.68 0.71
CA PRO A 46 -26.16 21.51 -0.43
C PRO A 46 -26.62 22.89 0.04
N ALA A 47 -26.16 23.94 -0.64
CA ALA A 47 -26.44 25.34 -0.30
C ALA A 47 -27.93 25.71 -0.23
N ASP A 48 -28.82 24.82 -0.63
CA ASP A 48 -30.27 25.03 -0.68
C ASP A 48 -31.01 24.62 0.59
N ARG A 49 -30.32 24.21 1.64
CA ARG A 49 -30.97 23.91 2.92
C ARG A 49 -31.08 25.15 3.78
N PRO A 50 -32.29 25.56 4.23
CA PRO A 50 -32.53 26.79 4.99
C PRO A 50 -31.93 26.77 6.41
N CYS A 51 -31.22 25.71 6.79
CA CYS A 51 -30.68 25.55 8.15
C CYS A 51 -29.32 26.20 8.39
N LEU A 52 -28.72 26.83 7.38
CA LEU A 52 -27.37 27.41 7.49
C LEU A 52 -27.25 28.65 8.36
N ALA A 53 -28.38 29.27 8.77
CA ALA A 53 -28.33 30.55 9.44
C ALA A 53 -28.68 30.52 10.94
N LYS A 54 -29.39 29.52 11.45
CA LYS A 54 -29.74 29.43 12.86
C LYS A 54 -30.22 28.04 13.26
N PRO A 55 -29.74 27.47 14.37
CA PRO A 55 -30.28 26.22 14.90
C PRO A 55 -31.75 26.46 15.37
N THR A 56 -32.67 25.74 14.74
CA THR A 56 -34.08 25.68 15.15
C THR A 56 -34.43 24.22 15.44
N SER A 57 -35.59 23.97 16.05
CA SER A 57 -36.06 22.62 16.37
C SER A 57 -36.12 21.70 15.16
N ASP A 58 -36.27 22.24 13.95
CA ASP A 58 -36.36 21.52 12.69
C ASP A 58 -34.98 21.29 12.04
N CYS A 59 -33.95 21.94 12.57
CA CYS A 59 -32.55 21.80 12.19
C CYS A 59 -31.75 21.58 13.47
N PRO A 60 -31.68 20.34 13.98
CA PRO A 60 -30.86 20.05 15.14
C PRO A 60 -29.45 20.52 14.85
N ALA A 61 -28.85 21.22 15.80
CA ALA A 61 -27.45 21.63 15.72
C ALA A 61 -26.64 20.38 15.42
N GLU A 62 -25.96 20.38 14.28
CA GLU A 62 -24.99 19.31 14.01
C GLU A 62 -24.04 19.24 15.21
N PRO A 63 -23.70 18.05 15.66
CA PRO A 63 -22.69 17.91 16.71
C PRO A 63 -21.43 18.62 16.21
N SER A 64 -21.17 19.79 16.74
CA SER A 64 -20.03 20.65 16.44
C SER A 64 -18.72 20.09 17.01
N ASN A 65 -18.68 18.81 17.22
CA ASN A 65 -17.45 18.08 17.47
C ASN A 65 -16.77 17.95 16.12
N GLY A 66 -15.92 18.89 15.78
CA GLY A 66 -15.01 18.82 14.64
C GLY A 66 -14.14 17.57 14.67
N GLN A 67 -14.77 16.40 14.67
CA GLN A 67 -14.12 15.12 14.61
C GLN A 67 -13.61 14.96 13.19
N CYS A 68 -12.33 15.30 13.06
CA CYS A 68 -11.56 14.85 11.90
C CYS A 68 -11.59 13.34 11.89
N GLY A 69 -12.36 12.75 11.00
CA GLY A 69 -12.53 11.31 10.86
C GLY A 69 -11.61 10.75 9.77
N LYS A 70 -11.31 9.48 9.90
CA LYS A 70 -10.70 8.70 8.83
C LYS A 70 -11.79 8.36 7.82
N LEU A 71 -11.67 8.89 6.62
CA LEU A 71 -12.60 8.63 5.52
C LEU A 71 -11.94 7.71 4.49
N PRO A 72 -12.55 6.58 4.15
CA PRO A 72 -12.07 5.76 3.06
C PRO A 72 -12.15 6.53 1.74
N ILE A 73 -11.18 6.32 0.84
CA ILE A 73 -11.17 6.95 -0.48
C ILE A 73 -11.53 5.89 -1.52
N PRO A 74 -12.76 5.87 -2.03
CA PRO A 74 -13.15 4.94 -3.09
C PRO A 74 -12.62 5.40 -4.46
N GLY A 75 -12.31 4.42 -5.32
CA GLY A 75 -11.93 4.67 -6.70
C GLY A 75 -10.57 5.34 -6.91
N LEU A 76 -9.77 5.51 -5.86
CA LEU A 76 -8.42 6.04 -5.97
C LEU A 76 -7.53 5.02 -6.71
N ALA A 77 -6.77 5.50 -7.69
CA ALA A 77 -5.79 4.69 -8.38
C ALA A 77 -4.40 4.86 -7.73
N LEU A 78 -3.88 3.78 -7.17
CA LEU A 78 -2.49 3.65 -6.73
C LEU A 78 -1.66 3.12 -7.90
N VAL A 79 -0.54 3.75 -8.17
CA VAL A 79 0.42 3.35 -9.20
C VAL A 79 1.66 2.77 -8.52
N PHE A 80 1.98 1.54 -8.88
CA PHE A 80 3.18 0.82 -8.47
C PHE A 80 4.13 0.78 -9.66
N THR A 81 5.35 1.32 -9.54
CA THR A 81 6.33 1.34 -10.62
C THR A 81 7.72 0.94 -10.14
N ASP A 82 8.44 0.19 -10.96
CA ASP A 82 9.86 -0.12 -10.78
C ASP A 82 10.77 0.78 -11.65
N GLY A 83 10.17 1.69 -12.43
CA GLY A 83 10.83 2.58 -13.36
C GLY A 83 10.46 2.26 -14.81
N ASP A 84 10.42 0.99 -15.19
CA ASP A 84 10.11 0.56 -16.56
C ASP A 84 8.67 0.06 -16.69
N THR A 85 8.15 -0.59 -15.66
CA THR A 85 6.82 -1.17 -15.64
C THR A 85 5.95 -0.50 -14.59
N SER A 86 4.67 -0.38 -14.87
CA SER A 86 3.70 0.19 -13.94
C SER A 86 2.46 -0.69 -13.82
N PHE A 87 1.98 -0.87 -12.60
CA PHE A 87 0.73 -1.54 -12.29
C PHE A 87 -0.19 -0.58 -11.53
N ILE A 88 -1.50 -0.72 -11.73
CA ILE A 88 -2.48 0.17 -11.12
C ILE A 88 -3.46 -0.66 -10.29
N ALA A 89 -3.61 -0.30 -9.02
CA ALA A 89 -4.65 -0.81 -8.14
C ALA A 89 -5.68 0.28 -7.90
N LYS A 90 -6.98 -0.05 -8.00
CA LYS A 90 -8.07 0.84 -7.61
C LYS A 90 -8.64 0.43 -6.27
N THR A 91 -8.91 1.42 -5.44
CA THR A 91 -9.62 1.21 -4.18
C THR A 91 -11.11 0.95 -4.40
N ASP A 92 -11.67 0.08 -3.58
CA ASP A 92 -13.11 -0.20 -3.54
C ASP A 92 -13.89 0.87 -2.75
N SER A 93 -15.19 0.64 -2.52
CA SER A 93 -16.05 1.54 -1.75
C SER A 93 -15.60 1.75 -0.30
N GLY A 94 -14.89 0.82 0.29
CA GLY A 94 -14.30 0.90 1.63
C GLY A 94 -12.88 1.45 1.65
N GLY A 95 -12.35 1.87 0.49
CA GLY A 95 -10.97 2.33 0.36
C GLY A 95 -9.94 1.19 0.38
N ALA A 96 -10.37 -0.07 0.34
CA ALA A 96 -9.47 -1.21 0.29
C ALA A 96 -8.98 -1.49 -1.13
N TYR A 97 -7.77 -2.02 -1.24
CA TYR A 97 -7.19 -2.44 -2.51
C TYR A 97 -6.39 -3.73 -2.34
N SER A 98 -6.23 -4.44 -3.44
CA SER A 98 -5.35 -5.60 -3.54
C SER A 98 -4.78 -5.68 -4.95
N ILE A 99 -3.50 -6.00 -5.05
CA ILE A 99 -2.80 -6.13 -6.33
C ILE A 99 -1.73 -7.20 -6.24
N GLU A 100 -1.57 -7.96 -7.31
CA GLU A 100 -0.48 -8.91 -7.48
C GLU A 100 0.65 -8.25 -8.27
N LEU A 101 1.86 -8.27 -7.71
CA LEU A 101 3.04 -7.64 -8.30
C LEU A 101 4.17 -8.65 -8.44
N PRO A 102 4.96 -8.56 -9.51
CA PRO A 102 6.23 -9.30 -9.64
C PRO A 102 7.18 -9.01 -8.48
N VAL A 103 8.06 -9.95 -8.21
CA VAL A 103 9.14 -9.77 -7.23
C VAL A 103 9.98 -8.56 -7.60
N GLY A 104 10.22 -7.69 -6.64
CA GLY A 104 10.97 -6.46 -6.84
C GLY A 104 10.64 -5.37 -5.83
N ALA A 105 11.22 -4.19 -6.04
CA ALA A 105 10.96 -3.00 -5.26
C ALA A 105 10.10 -2.03 -6.07
N TRP A 106 8.91 -1.75 -5.57
CA TRP A 106 7.88 -0.96 -6.25
C TRP A 106 7.70 0.39 -5.56
N LYS A 107 7.93 1.47 -6.29
CA LYS A 107 7.57 2.81 -5.84
C LYS A 107 6.07 3.01 -5.95
N VAL A 108 5.47 3.62 -4.93
CA VAL A 108 4.02 3.83 -4.86
C VAL A 108 3.71 5.31 -4.97
N SER A 109 2.75 5.62 -5.81
CA SER A 109 2.21 6.97 -6.01
C SER A 109 0.71 6.92 -6.30
N THR A 110 0.07 8.07 -6.34
CA THR A 110 -1.33 8.21 -6.77
C THR A 110 -1.39 8.72 -8.21
N ALA A 111 -2.32 8.19 -9.00
CA ALA A 111 -2.41 8.54 -10.43
C ALA A 111 -2.95 9.97 -10.69
N ASN A 112 -3.94 10.43 -9.92
CA ASN A 112 -4.70 11.62 -10.28
C ASN A 112 -4.79 12.68 -9.18
N LEU A 113 -5.36 12.35 -8.05
CA LEU A 113 -5.69 13.32 -7.00
C LEU A 113 -5.11 12.86 -5.68
N GLY A 114 -4.36 13.76 -5.06
CA GLY A 114 -3.87 13.56 -3.72
C GLY A 114 -2.40 13.18 -3.67
N ARG A 115 -1.84 13.48 -2.54
CA ARG A 115 -0.46 13.16 -2.19
C ARG A 115 -0.47 12.16 -1.04
N ILE A 116 0.31 11.10 -1.15
CA ILE A 116 0.54 10.19 -0.03
C ILE A 116 1.29 10.96 1.05
N ILE A 117 0.68 11.10 2.23
CA ILE A 117 1.27 11.77 3.39
C ILE A 117 1.74 10.78 4.46
N SER A 118 1.26 9.53 4.41
CA SER A 118 1.70 8.45 5.29
C SER A 118 1.54 7.11 4.58
N GLY A 119 2.46 6.19 4.86
CA GLY A 119 2.54 4.86 4.28
C GLY A 119 3.87 4.62 3.58
N PRO A 120 4.21 3.38 3.22
CA PRO A 120 5.45 3.05 2.56
C PRO A 120 5.46 3.54 1.11
N LEU A 121 6.38 4.45 0.76
CA LEU A 121 6.54 4.92 -0.62
C LEU A 121 7.28 3.92 -1.51
N THR A 122 7.85 2.87 -0.91
CA THR A 122 8.45 1.74 -1.63
C THR A 122 8.03 0.45 -0.93
N VAL A 123 7.58 -0.51 -1.72
CA VAL A 123 7.15 -1.83 -1.26
C VAL A 123 8.04 -2.89 -1.89
N GLY A 124 8.72 -3.68 -1.06
CA GLY A 124 9.51 -4.82 -1.51
C GLY A 124 8.64 -6.07 -1.60
N VAL A 125 8.52 -6.64 -2.79
CA VAL A 125 7.71 -7.83 -3.05
C VAL A 125 8.62 -9.04 -3.22
N THR A 126 8.32 -10.11 -2.48
CA THR A 126 8.96 -11.42 -2.61
C THR A 126 7.94 -12.46 -3.07
N ALA A 127 8.41 -13.51 -3.71
CA ALA A 127 7.54 -14.56 -4.26
C ALA A 127 6.66 -15.20 -3.17
N GLY A 128 5.36 -15.27 -3.42
CA GLY A 128 4.37 -15.84 -2.51
C GLY A 128 4.09 -15.02 -1.25
N ALA A 129 4.69 -13.84 -1.10
CA ALA A 129 4.44 -12.99 0.06
C ALA A 129 3.09 -12.27 -0.03
N SER A 130 2.47 -12.08 1.14
CA SER A 130 1.33 -11.17 1.33
C SER A 130 1.80 -9.98 2.16
N ILE A 131 1.73 -8.79 1.59
CA ILE A 131 2.22 -7.55 2.18
C ILE A 131 1.04 -6.63 2.43
N VAL A 132 0.97 -6.07 3.63
CA VAL A 132 -0.05 -5.07 3.96
C VAL A 132 0.59 -3.69 3.93
N ALA A 133 0.07 -2.81 3.08
CA ALA A 133 0.50 -1.42 2.94
C ALA A 133 -0.71 -0.48 2.99
N ASN A 134 -0.84 0.24 4.09
CA ASN A 134 -1.91 1.22 4.27
C ASN A 134 -1.40 2.62 3.97
N TYR A 135 -2.25 3.43 3.36
CA TYR A 135 -1.91 4.79 2.97
C TYR A 135 -2.86 5.81 3.53
N VAL A 136 -2.32 6.96 3.88
CA VAL A 136 -3.06 8.18 4.13
C VAL A 136 -2.77 9.14 2.99
N VAL A 137 -3.81 9.64 2.36
CA VAL A 137 -3.71 10.53 1.20
C VAL A 137 -4.37 11.86 1.53
N ASP A 138 -3.66 12.95 1.26
CA ASP A 138 -4.22 14.29 1.24
C ASP A 138 -4.80 14.52 -0.16
N THR A 139 -6.11 14.64 -0.25
CA THR A 139 -6.81 14.89 -1.51
C THR A 139 -6.80 16.37 -1.92
N GLY A 140 -6.25 17.23 -1.07
CA GLY A 140 -6.22 18.67 -1.34
C GLY A 140 -7.59 19.37 -1.26
N ILE A 141 -8.66 18.62 -1.02
CA ILE A 141 -10.00 19.17 -0.82
C ILE A 141 -10.03 19.74 0.60
N ARG A 142 -9.70 21.00 0.72
CA ARG A 142 -9.95 21.77 1.94
C ARG A 142 -11.36 22.30 1.84
N ALA A 143 -12.21 22.00 2.84
CA ALA A 143 -13.45 22.72 2.99
C ALA A 143 -13.08 24.22 3.08
N ALA A 144 -13.65 25.04 2.20
CA ALA A 144 -13.49 26.47 2.29
C ALA A 144 -14.08 26.92 3.64
N ALA A 145 -13.27 27.62 4.42
CA ALA A 145 -13.69 28.21 5.69
C ALA A 145 -14.63 29.37 5.44
#